data_1fff697baeaf7de639d4e8213e99792d
#
_entry.id   1fff697baeaf7de639d4e8213e99792d
#
_cell.length_a   1.000
_cell.length_b   1.000
_cell.length_c   1.000
_cell.angle_alpha   90.00
_cell.angle_beta   90.00
_cell.angle_gamma   90.00
#
_symmetry.space_group_name_H-M   'P 1'
#
loop_
_entity.id
_entity.type
_entity.pdbx_description
1 polymer ?
#
loop_
_entity_poly.entity_id
_entity_poly.type
_entity_poly.pdbx_seq_one_letter_code
_entity_poly.pdbx_strand_id
1 'polypeptide(L)'
;MNKRLIAFLSILSLFLSTPLIPVNAAAKAGAKCTKAGITEVVKDKSYTCIKTGNKLVWDKGVKIQRTPTGNTAYMSAGMKAALDNLAAFPKTKVTPQALNYNFGPNAEKDISNTIKINAEVTMQFFVDFYQDTKPYQIFYGSDKDLDWVIAEWRKYGYAEAIGAELFEQSVSNTRRRTGPTSVMVGSDNRLPQTPMILLASRSALLNNNVQINTIHHVVHGVQGRITGGKDLLLGCWGREGAAQFYGWAIMDRNFRTIGGSDYASERRAQSKPVFPWNAPKTNLLKLSESEWLDTLKLLEGGPRYGNQIYCNLEQEIGNLAYSSGALLYERLVGEFGHQKVIDWWYEIRSTSDWKVAFEKVFKLNIDDWYKQSAIPYLMKEYQAWK
;
A
#
# COMPACT_ATOMS: atom_id res chain seq x y z
N MET A 1 16.61 48.42 -61.87
CA MET A 1 17.08 49.41 -60.89
C MET A 1 16.70 48.95 -59.50
N ASN A 2 17.73 48.63 -58.71
CA ASN A 2 17.65 48.08 -57.37
C ASN A 2 17.36 49.15 -56.35
N LYS A 3 16.45 48.85 -55.41
CA LYS A 3 16.43 49.54 -54.12
C LYS A 3 16.32 48.46 -52.99
N ARG A 4 17.44 48.29 -52.33
CA ARG A 4 17.57 47.46 -51.10
C ARG A 4 16.91 48.26 -49.97
N LEU A 5 16.00 47.59 -49.22
CA LEU A 5 15.45 48.11 -47.99
C LEU A 5 16.10 47.30 -46.85
N ILE A 6 16.87 47.98 -46.02
CA ILE A 6 17.51 47.43 -44.84
C ILE A 6 16.48 47.57 -43.69
N ALA A 7 15.98 46.46 -43.18
CA ALA A 7 15.15 46.41 -42.00
C ALA A 7 16.03 46.21 -40.77
N PHE A 8 16.05 47.17 -39.85
CA PHE A 8 16.64 47.08 -38.52
C PHE A 8 15.83 46.17 -37.65
N LEU A 9 16.39 45.05 -37.24
CA LEU A 9 15.82 44.22 -36.15
C LEU A 9 16.21 44.83 -34.81
N SER A 10 15.24 45.45 -34.13
CA SER A 10 15.37 45.80 -32.74
C SER A 10 15.12 44.54 -31.89
N ILE A 11 16.18 43.99 -31.29
CA ILE A 11 16.06 42.89 -30.32
C ILE A 11 15.57 43.47 -29.01
N LEU A 12 14.29 43.27 -28.73
CA LEU A 12 13.68 43.58 -27.44
C LEU A 12 13.96 42.43 -26.49
N SER A 13 14.93 42.61 -25.63
CA SER A 13 15.27 41.65 -24.56
C SER A 13 14.15 41.63 -23.52
N LEU A 14 13.20 40.68 -23.66
CA LEU A 14 12.27 40.36 -22.60
C LEU A 14 13.04 39.59 -21.49
N PHE A 15 13.36 40.28 -20.42
CA PHE A 15 13.73 39.63 -19.16
C PHE A 15 12.50 38.86 -18.65
N LEU A 16 12.42 37.57 -18.95
CA LEU A 16 11.53 36.66 -18.26
C LEU A 16 12.02 36.55 -16.81
N SER A 17 11.40 37.33 -15.93
CA SER A 17 11.47 37.11 -14.48
C SER A 17 10.72 35.81 -14.17
N THR A 18 11.44 34.69 -14.20
CA THR A 18 10.95 33.45 -13.61
C THR A 18 10.71 33.69 -12.13
N PRO A 19 9.50 33.47 -11.59
CA PRO A 19 9.30 33.54 -10.16
C PRO A 19 10.21 32.49 -9.51
N LEU A 20 11.14 32.95 -8.69
CA LEU A 20 11.90 32.09 -7.80
C LEU A 20 10.89 31.39 -6.90
N ILE A 21 10.59 30.11 -7.20
CA ILE A 21 9.85 29.25 -6.30
C ILE A 21 10.71 29.21 -5.02
N PRO A 22 10.19 29.67 -3.87
CA PRO A 22 10.96 29.62 -2.65
C PRO A 22 11.30 28.16 -2.35
N VAL A 23 12.58 27.83 -2.37
CA VAL A 23 13.06 26.56 -1.84
C VAL A 23 12.62 26.54 -0.39
N ASN A 24 11.64 25.71 -0.06
CA ASN A 24 11.20 25.54 1.32
C ASN A 24 12.42 25.13 2.15
N ALA A 25 12.85 26.04 3.00
CA ALA A 25 13.92 25.73 3.95
C ALA A 25 13.44 24.57 4.82
N ALA A 26 14.30 23.56 5.01
CA ALA A 26 13.98 22.38 5.83
C ALA A 26 13.42 22.79 7.20
N ALA A 27 12.43 22.08 7.71
CA ALA A 27 11.77 22.39 8.96
C ALA A 27 12.78 22.56 10.11
N LYS A 28 12.66 23.66 10.81
CA LYS A 28 13.47 23.99 11.99
C LYS A 28 12.56 24.64 13.04
N ALA A 29 12.71 24.25 14.29
CA ALA A 29 11.93 24.80 15.40
C ALA A 29 11.85 26.32 15.35
N GLY A 30 10.65 26.89 15.40
CA GLY A 30 10.38 28.32 15.34
C GLY A 30 10.46 28.95 13.95
N ALA A 31 10.95 28.27 12.93
CA ALA A 31 10.97 28.78 11.57
C ALA A 31 9.52 28.81 10.99
N LYS A 32 9.27 29.74 10.04
CA LYS A 32 8.00 29.87 9.36
C LYS A 32 7.63 28.59 8.61
N CYS A 33 6.36 28.23 8.66
CA CYS A 33 5.76 27.17 7.85
C CYS A 33 4.52 27.70 7.13
N THR A 34 4.02 26.96 6.13
CA THR A 34 3.03 27.48 5.19
C THR A 34 1.59 27.10 5.50
N LYS A 35 1.39 25.97 6.21
CA LYS A 35 0.04 25.44 6.50
C LYS A 35 0.02 24.73 7.85
N ALA A 36 -0.89 25.13 8.73
CA ALA A 36 -1.06 24.48 10.03
C ALA A 36 -1.39 22.99 9.87
N GLY A 37 -0.79 22.17 10.72
CA GLY A 37 -1.00 20.72 10.75
C GLY A 37 -0.14 19.91 9.80
N ILE A 38 0.62 20.54 8.88
CA ILE A 38 1.61 19.79 8.10
C ILE A 38 2.78 19.35 9.00
N THR A 39 3.33 18.20 8.69
CA THR A 39 4.50 17.68 9.39
C THR A 39 5.67 17.53 8.43
N GLU A 40 6.87 17.83 8.89
CA GLU A 40 8.10 17.63 8.15
C GLU A 40 9.15 16.95 9.03
N VAL A 41 9.91 16.09 8.41
CA VAL A 41 10.97 15.38 9.10
C VAL A 41 12.31 15.83 8.63
N VAL A 42 13.09 16.24 9.60
CA VAL A 42 14.48 16.62 9.41
C VAL A 42 15.35 15.81 10.35
N LYS A 43 16.20 14.97 9.78
CA LYS A 43 17.07 14.03 10.52
C LYS A 43 16.24 13.07 11.40
N ASP A 44 16.34 13.19 12.71
CA ASP A 44 15.71 12.35 13.73
C ASP A 44 14.54 13.04 14.45
N LYS A 45 14.03 14.13 13.90
CA LYS A 45 12.93 14.89 14.50
C LYS A 45 11.78 15.09 13.53
N SER A 46 10.56 14.95 14.04
CA SER A 46 9.32 15.34 13.38
C SER A 46 8.90 16.71 13.88
N TYR A 47 8.71 17.62 12.96
CA TYR A 47 8.21 18.98 13.23
C TYR A 47 6.78 19.09 12.73
N THR A 48 5.92 19.71 13.52
CA THR A 48 4.54 20.03 13.12
C THR A 48 4.38 21.52 12.98
N CYS A 49 3.79 21.96 11.88
CA CYS A 49 3.46 23.38 11.69
C CYS A 49 2.28 23.74 12.59
N ILE A 50 2.51 24.59 13.57
CA ILE A 50 1.52 25.02 14.57
C ILE A 50 1.25 26.53 14.44
N LYS A 51 0.03 26.93 14.82
CA LYS A 51 -0.32 28.34 14.94
C LYS A 51 0.08 28.86 16.32
N THR A 52 0.96 29.84 16.36
CA THR A 52 1.37 30.50 17.59
C THR A 52 1.05 32.00 17.45
N GLY A 53 0.01 32.47 18.13
CA GLY A 53 -0.56 33.78 17.88
C GLY A 53 -1.05 33.91 16.42
N ASN A 54 -0.55 34.92 15.71
CA ASN A 54 -0.90 35.17 14.31
C ASN A 54 0.13 34.59 13.32
N LYS A 55 1.05 33.75 13.76
CA LYS A 55 2.10 33.16 12.91
C LYS A 55 1.97 31.64 12.83
N LEU A 56 2.35 31.08 11.68
CA LEU A 56 2.56 29.65 11.49
C LEU A 56 4.05 29.35 11.62
N VAL A 57 4.39 28.50 12.57
CA VAL A 57 5.78 28.14 12.86
C VAL A 57 5.92 26.65 13.11
N TRP A 58 7.07 26.09 12.77
CA TRP A 58 7.40 24.73 13.16
C TRP A 58 7.55 24.61 14.67
N ASP A 59 6.96 23.60 15.28
CA ASP A 59 7.11 23.30 16.71
C ASP A 59 8.55 22.93 17.08
N LYS A 60 8.79 22.54 18.33
CA LYS A 60 10.15 22.14 18.81
C LYS A 60 10.68 20.88 18.17
N GLY A 61 9.84 20.17 17.41
CA GLY A 61 10.13 18.86 16.87
C GLY A 61 10.17 17.79 17.96
N VAL A 62 9.48 16.70 17.73
CA VAL A 62 9.53 15.52 18.59
C VAL A 62 10.65 14.62 18.09
N LYS A 63 11.56 14.25 18.98
CA LYS A 63 12.59 13.26 18.64
C LYS A 63 11.91 11.94 18.28
N ILE A 64 12.24 11.43 17.11
CA ILE A 64 11.76 10.15 16.67
C ILE A 64 12.52 9.12 17.50
N GLN A 65 11.88 8.63 18.55
CA GLN A 65 12.39 7.45 19.22
C GLN A 65 12.20 6.27 18.26
N ARG A 66 13.26 5.95 17.55
CA ARG A 66 13.40 4.60 17.01
C ARG A 66 13.65 3.70 18.22
N THR A 67 12.61 3.30 18.90
CA THR A 67 12.74 2.22 19.87
C THR A 67 12.84 0.97 19.01
N PRO A 68 13.96 0.24 19.04
CA PRO A 68 14.00 -1.10 18.48
C PRO A 68 13.15 -1.96 19.42
N THR A 69 11.84 -1.94 19.25
CA THR A 69 10.92 -2.80 20.00
C THR A 69 10.81 -4.15 19.32
N GLY A 70 11.86 -4.61 18.78
CA GLY A 70 11.97 -5.94 18.24
C GLY A 70 13.39 -6.40 18.41
N ASN A 71 13.52 -7.66 18.67
CA ASN A 71 14.80 -8.32 18.61
C ASN A 71 15.35 -8.17 17.18
N THR A 72 16.02 -7.04 16.89
CA THR A 72 16.65 -6.73 15.59
C THR A 72 17.72 -7.77 15.22
N ALA A 73 17.89 -8.78 16.08
CA ALA A 73 18.86 -9.85 15.91
C ALA A 73 18.58 -10.78 14.73
N TYR A 74 17.36 -10.81 14.17
CA TYR A 74 17.06 -11.67 13.05
C TYR A 74 16.58 -10.91 11.82
N MET A 75 17.54 -10.44 11.03
CA MET A 75 17.28 -10.00 9.66
C MET A 75 17.83 -11.08 8.71
N SER A 76 16.95 -11.84 8.09
CA SER A 76 17.37 -12.82 7.09
C SER A 76 18.03 -12.13 5.90
N ALA A 77 18.90 -12.85 5.19
CA ALA A 77 19.54 -12.33 3.99
C ALA A 77 18.48 -11.94 2.91
N GLY A 78 17.40 -12.71 2.82
CA GLY A 78 16.30 -12.42 1.88
C GLY A 78 15.55 -11.15 2.27
N MET A 79 15.22 -10.98 3.53
CA MET A 79 14.60 -9.77 4.06
C MET A 79 15.48 -8.54 3.79
N LYS A 80 16.78 -8.64 4.09
CA LYS A 80 17.72 -7.56 3.81
C LYS A 80 17.77 -7.22 2.33
N ALA A 81 17.89 -8.21 1.46
CA ALA A 81 17.92 -8.00 0.01
C ALA A 81 16.66 -7.31 -0.51
N ALA A 82 15.48 -7.69 -0.02
CA ALA A 82 14.23 -7.04 -0.38
C ALA A 82 14.18 -5.58 0.08
N LEU A 83 14.52 -5.32 1.33
CA LEU A 83 14.51 -3.96 1.88
C LEU A 83 15.54 -3.03 1.20
N ASP A 84 16.72 -3.55 0.89
CA ASP A 84 17.75 -2.81 0.14
C ASP A 84 17.24 -2.44 -1.26
N ASN A 85 16.56 -3.35 -1.95
CA ASN A 85 15.93 -3.05 -3.24
C ASN A 85 14.87 -1.97 -3.13
N LEU A 86 14.01 -2.05 -2.11
CA LEU A 86 12.98 -1.04 -1.90
C LEU A 86 13.57 0.31 -1.49
N ALA A 87 14.70 0.34 -0.79
CA ALA A 87 15.34 1.57 -0.34
C ALA A 87 15.72 2.52 -1.48
N ALA A 88 15.90 2.00 -2.69
CA ALA A 88 16.18 2.78 -3.89
C ALA A 88 14.97 3.56 -4.43
N PHE A 89 13.75 3.38 -3.88
CA PHE A 89 12.50 3.98 -4.36
C PHE A 89 11.85 4.90 -3.33
N PRO A 90 11.13 5.95 -3.77
CA PRO A 90 11.08 6.43 -5.16
C PRO A 90 12.42 7.02 -5.61
N LYS A 91 12.72 6.94 -6.90
CA LYS A 91 13.91 7.56 -7.52
C LYS A 91 13.68 9.03 -7.85
N THR A 92 12.43 9.38 -8.09
CA THR A 92 12.03 10.74 -8.47
C THR A 92 11.37 11.48 -7.31
N LYS A 93 11.40 12.82 -7.38
CA LYS A 93 10.69 13.70 -6.44
C LYS A 93 9.40 14.26 -7.04
N VAL A 94 8.78 13.52 -7.93
CA VAL A 94 7.51 13.92 -8.53
C VAL A 94 6.44 13.95 -7.45
N THR A 95 5.56 14.93 -7.50
CA THR A 95 4.41 14.98 -6.61
C THR A 95 3.44 13.85 -7.00
N PRO A 96 3.04 12.99 -6.07
CA PRO A 96 2.10 11.93 -6.38
C PRO A 96 0.73 12.50 -6.72
N GLN A 97 -0.09 11.67 -7.32
CA GLN A 97 -1.48 11.99 -7.62
C GLN A 97 -2.21 12.53 -6.39
N ALA A 98 -3.12 13.47 -6.62
CA ALA A 98 -3.96 14.02 -5.56
C ALA A 98 -4.83 12.94 -4.91
N LEU A 99 -4.85 12.93 -3.60
CA LEU A 99 -5.70 12.10 -2.76
C LEU A 99 -6.87 12.96 -2.27
N ASN A 100 -8.09 12.45 -2.46
CA ASN A 100 -9.29 13.07 -1.92
C ASN A 100 -9.73 12.33 -0.66
N TYR A 101 -9.83 13.04 0.43
CA TYR A 101 -10.17 12.48 1.72
C TYR A 101 -11.61 12.82 2.09
N ASN A 102 -12.39 11.78 2.35
CA ASN A 102 -13.77 11.85 2.77
C ASN A 102 -13.86 11.21 4.17
N PHE A 103 -13.96 12.04 5.20
CA PHE A 103 -14.00 11.59 6.58
C PHE A 103 -15.41 11.76 7.15
N GLY A 104 -15.91 10.70 7.76
CA GLY A 104 -17.23 10.68 8.38
C GLY A 104 -17.35 11.62 9.59
N PRO A 105 -18.55 11.98 9.98
CA PRO A 105 -18.79 12.91 11.09
C PRO A 105 -18.24 12.44 12.43
N ASN A 106 -18.11 11.13 12.64
CA ASN A 106 -17.53 10.55 13.85
C ASN A 106 -16.07 10.05 13.63
N ALA A 107 -15.44 10.43 12.51
CA ALA A 107 -14.07 10.05 12.23
C ALA A 107 -13.10 10.74 13.21
N GLU A 108 -12.27 9.94 13.88
CA GLU A 108 -11.32 10.45 14.86
C GLU A 108 -10.14 11.13 14.19
N LYS A 109 -9.78 12.32 14.67
CA LYS A 109 -8.79 13.19 14.04
C LYS A 109 -7.40 12.57 13.95
N ASP A 110 -6.96 11.88 14.98
CA ASP A 110 -5.64 11.23 15.01
C ASP A 110 -5.58 10.02 14.06
N ILE A 111 -6.65 9.24 13.98
CA ILE A 111 -6.80 8.14 13.00
C ILE A 111 -6.85 8.71 11.58
N SER A 112 -7.65 9.77 11.35
CA SER A 112 -7.72 10.45 10.05
C SER A 112 -6.34 10.96 9.60
N ASN A 113 -5.57 11.55 10.49
CA ASN A 113 -4.21 11.99 10.20
C ASN A 113 -3.27 10.82 9.89
N THR A 114 -3.39 9.73 10.63
CA THR A 114 -2.62 8.49 10.38
C THR A 114 -2.91 7.93 8.98
N ILE A 115 -4.18 7.86 8.61
CA ILE A 115 -4.61 7.44 7.27
C ILE A 115 -4.03 8.36 6.20
N LYS A 116 -4.15 9.69 6.37
CA LYS A 116 -3.59 10.65 5.40
C LYS A 116 -2.10 10.43 5.17
N ILE A 117 -1.32 10.41 6.24
CA ILE A 117 0.14 10.28 6.15
C ILE A 117 0.52 8.97 5.45
N ASN A 118 -0.11 7.84 5.82
CA ASN A 118 0.24 6.55 5.25
C ASN A 118 -0.21 6.40 3.79
N ALA A 119 -1.35 6.97 3.42
CA ALA A 119 -1.78 7.01 2.04
C ALA A 119 -0.85 7.86 1.17
N GLU A 120 -0.46 9.06 1.64
CA GLU A 120 0.46 9.94 0.92
C GLU A 120 1.84 9.30 0.73
N VAL A 121 2.38 8.66 1.78
CA VAL A 121 3.69 7.97 1.70
C VAL A 121 3.61 6.78 0.73
N THR A 122 2.49 6.06 0.71
CA THR A 122 2.31 4.94 -0.21
C THR A 122 2.26 5.41 -1.66
N MET A 123 1.48 6.43 -1.94
CA MET A 123 1.42 7.01 -3.29
C MET A 123 2.77 7.57 -3.72
N GLN A 124 3.50 8.22 -2.81
CA GLN A 124 4.85 8.70 -3.08
C GLN A 124 5.83 7.55 -3.38
N PHE A 125 5.70 6.42 -2.69
CA PHE A 125 6.54 5.25 -2.93
C PHE A 125 6.39 4.70 -4.36
N PHE A 126 5.17 4.70 -4.89
CA PHE A 126 4.86 4.17 -6.21
C PHE A 126 4.89 5.21 -7.34
N VAL A 127 5.27 6.46 -7.07
CA VAL A 127 5.17 7.57 -8.03
C VAL A 127 5.97 7.36 -9.33
N ASP A 128 7.08 6.61 -9.26
CA ASP A 128 7.89 6.28 -10.43
C ASP A 128 7.20 5.30 -11.39
N PHE A 129 6.23 4.55 -10.89
CA PHE A 129 5.59 3.47 -11.62
C PHE A 129 4.16 3.79 -12.02
N TYR A 130 3.57 4.75 -11.34
CA TYR A 130 2.18 5.05 -11.54
C TYR A 130 1.92 6.54 -11.47
N GLN A 131 1.44 7.08 -12.59
CA GLN A 131 0.93 8.43 -12.69
C GLN A 131 -0.44 8.38 -13.37
N ASP A 132 -1.47 8.70 -12.64
CA ASP A 132 -2.82 8.83 -13.17
C ASP A 132 -3.33 10.26 -12.94
N THR A 133 -4.18 10.69 -13.83
CA THR A 133 -4.87 11.99 -13.72
C THR A 133 -6.11 11.93 -12.84
N LYS A 134 -6.61 10.71 -12.55
CA LYS A 134 -7.82 10.52 -11.74
C LYS A 134 -7.50 10.51 -10.25
N PRO A 135 -8.17 11.32 -9.43
CA PRO A 135 -7.94 11.34 -8.00
C PRO A 135 -8.28 9.98 -7.36
N TYR A 136 -7.52 9.62 -6.34
CA TYR A 136 -7.79 8.45 -5.50
C TYR A 136 -8.69 8.88 -4.35
N GLN A 137 -9.82 8.20 -4.16
CA GLN A 137 -10.78 8.53 -3.11
C GLN A 137 -10.53 7.69 -1.87
N ILE A 138 -10.39 8.34 -0.72
CA ILE A 138 -10.22 7.68 0.56
C ILE A 138 -11.40 8.06 1.46
N PHE A 139 -12.13 7.04 1.90
CA PHE A 139 -13.23 7.18 2.84
C PHE A 139 -12.82 6.55 4.17
N TYR A 140 -12.98 7.29 5.23
CA TYR A 140 -12.86 6.75 6.57
C TYR A 140 -14.03 7.21 7.43
N GLY A 141 -14.69 6.25 8.06
CA GLY A 141 -15.69 6.45 9.06
C GLY A 141 -15.41 5.60 10.31
N SER A 142 -15.86 6.06 11.45
CA SER A 142 -15.95 5.20 12.63
C SER A 142 -17.02 4.12 12.42
N ASP A 143 -17.12 3.17 13.33
CA ASP A 143 -18.19 2.17 13.33
C ASP A 143 -19.62 2.76 13.45
N LYS A 144 -19.73 4.06 13.74
CA LYS A 144 -21.00 4.83 13.80
C LYS A 144 -21.37 5.48 12.47
N ASP A 145 -20.47 5.51 11.49
CA ASP A 145 -20.63 6.24 10.23
C ASP A 145 -21.10 5.36 9.07
N LEU A 146 -21.73 4.21 9.34
CA LEU A 146 -22.17 3.30 8.28
C LEU A 146 -23.11 3.97 7.27
N ASP A 147 -24.15 4.65 7.77
CA ASP A 147 -25.12 5.30 6.89
C ASP A 147 -24.50 6.45 6.08
N TRP A 148 -23.55 7.16 6.67
CA TRP A 148 -22.78 8.17 5.98
C TRP A 148 -21.91 7.56 4.86
N VAL A 149 -21.19 6.47 5.11
CA VAL A 149 -20.38 5.77 4.10
C VAL A 149 -21.26 5.31 2.94
N ILE A 150 -22.42 4.74 3.22
CA ILE A 150 -23.37 4.28 2.20
C ILE A 150 -23.87 5.46 1.36
N ALA A 151 -24.21 6.58 1.99
CA ALA A 151 -24.68 7.78 1.30
C ALA A 151 -23.59 8.38 0.39
N GLU A 152 -22.36 8.51 0.90
CA GLU A 152 -21.22 8.98 0.09
C GLU A 152 -20.90 8.02 -1.05
N TRP A 153 -20.96 6.71 -0.81
CA TRP A 153 -20.78 5.70 -1.82
C TRP A 153 -21.77 5.86 -2.99
N ARG A 154 -23.05 6.06 -2.67
CA ARG A 154 -24.08 6.33 -3.70
C ARG A 154 -23.84 7.63 -4.42
N LYS A 155 -23.47 8.69 -3.71
CA LYS A 155 -23.19 10.02 -4.29
C LYS A 155 -22.07 9.98 -5.35
N TYR A 156 -21.07 9.13 -5.17
CA TYR A 156 -19.98 8.96 -6.13
C TYR A 156 -20.30 7.94 -7.25
N GLY A 157 -21.49 7.36 -7.28
CA GLY A 157 -21.91 6.40 -8.30
C GLY A 157 -21.32 5.01 -8.13
N TYR A 158 -20.67 4.71 -7.02
CA TYR A 158 -20.07 3.41 -6.80
C TYR A 158 -21.11 2.30 -6.57
N ALA A 159 -22.25 2.66 -6.03
CA ALA A 159 -23.36 1.76 -5.79
C ALA A 159 -23.88 1.11 -7.08
N GLU A 160 -24.00 1.89 -8.13
CA GLU A 160 -24.47 1.42 -9.43
C GLU A 160 -23.46 0.49 -10.12
N ALA A 161 -22.18 0.75 -9.93
CA ALA A 161 -21.10 0.00 -10.56
C ALA A 161 -20.90 -1.40 -9.95
N ILE A 162 -21.17 -1.57 -8.65
CA ILE A 162 -20.86 -2.81 -7.91
C ILE A 162 -22.15 -3.53 -7.46
N GLY A 163 -23.30 -2.88 -7.58
CA GLY A 163 -24.57 -3.33 -6.98
C GLY A 163 -24.66 -2.86 -5.53
N ALA A 164 -25.36 -1.76 -5.30
CA ALA A 164 -25.48 -1.11 -4.00
C ALA A 164 -25.97 -2.07 -2.91
N GLU A 165 -26.96 -2.88 -3.23
CA GLU A 165 -27.54 -3.84 -2.31
C GLU A 165 -26.53 -4.91 -1.85
N LEU A 166 -25.69 -5.41 -2.75
CA LEU A 166 -24.65 -6.39 -2.42
C LEU A 166 -23.57 -5.76 -1.54
N PHE A 167 -23.21 -4.51 -1.79
CA PHE A 167 -22.25 -3.79 -0.95
C PHE A 167 -22.82 -3.54 0.46
N GLU A 168 -24.01 -2.96 0.54
CA GLU A 168 -24.69 -2.69 1.82
C GLU A 168 -24.92 -3.98 2.61
N GLN A 169 -25.32 -5.05 1.94
CA GLN A 169 -25.50 -6.35 2.55
C GLN A 169 -24.16 -6.96 3.01
N SER A 170 -23.10 -6.83 2.22
CA SER A 170 -21.76 -7.29 2.59
C SER A 170 -21.24 -6.55 3.81
N VAL A 171 -21.30 -5.23 3.83
CA VAL A 171 -20.88 -4.41 4.97
C VAL A 171 -21.69 -4.76 6.21
N SER A 172 -23.02 -4.83 6.11
CA SER A 172 -23.92 -5.14 7.22
C SER A 172 -23.71 -6.57 7.74
N ASN A 173 -23.52 -7.56 6.85
CA ASN A 173 -23.29 -8.94 7.22
C ASN A 173 -21.91 -9.16 7.83
N THR A 174 -20.90 -8.50 7.31
CA THR A 174 -19.54 -8.56 7.86
C THR A 174 -19.52 -7.94 9.24
N ARG A 175 -20.14 -6.77 9.41
CA ARG A 175 -20.24 -6.09 10.70
C ARG A 175 -20.99 -6.92 11.75
N ARG A 176 -22.06 -7.63 11.38
CA ARG A 176 -22.79 -8.51 12.29
C ARG A 176 -21.99 -9.73 12.75
N ARG A 177 -21.12 -10.27 11.87
CA ARG A 177 -20.35 -11.49 12.17
C ARG A 177 -19.04 -11.23 12.90
N THR A 178 -18.36 -10.14 12.58
CA THR A 178 -16.97 -9.91 13.00
C THR A 178 -16.80 -8.66 13.85
N GLY A 179 -17.87 -7.91 14.11
CA GLY A 179 -17.76 -6.59 14.73
C GLY A 179 -17.24 -5.55 13.73
N PRO A 180 -16.66 -4.44 14.23
CA PRO A 180 -16.16 -3.38 13.37
C PRO A 180 -15.02 -3.89 12.50
N THR A 181 -15.25 -3.92 11.18
CA THR A 181 -14.30 -4.43 10.19
C THR A 181 -13.88 -3.33 9.24
N SER A 182 -12.67 -3.45 8.73
CA SER A 182 -12.26 -2.69 7.57
C SER A 182 -13.02 -3.20 6.35
N VAL A 183 -13.68 -2.32 5.64
CA VAL A 183 -14.32 -2.64 4.37
C VAL A 183 -13.53 -1.96 3.27
N MET A 184 -13.03 -2.74 2.34
CA MET A 184 -12.39 -2.21 1.16
C MET A 184 -13.19 -2.55 -0.08
N VAL A 185 -13.24 -1.57 -0.98
CA VAL A 185 -13.67 -1.79 -2.35
C VAL A 185 -12.44 -1.66 -3.23
N GLY A 186 -12.09 -2.75 -3.88
CA GLY A 186 -10.96 -2.79 -4.79
C GLY A 186 -11.16 -1.91 -6.02
N SER A 187 -10.08 -1.71 -6.77
CA SER A 187 -10.12 -1.01 -8.04
C SER A 187 -11.01 -1.75 -9.03
N ASP A 188 -12.08 -1.12 -9.44
CA ASP A 188 -12.88 -1.57 -10.57
C ASP A 188 -12.71 -0.55 -11.70
N ASN A 189 -12.33 -1.01 -12.90
CA ASN A 189 -12.17 -0.13 -14.06
C ASN A 189 -13.46 0.57 -14.47
N ARG A 190 -14.62 0.02 -14.09
CA ARG A 190 -15.92 0.63 -14.28
C ARG A 190 -16.10 1.86 -13.40
N LEU A 191 -15.31 2.00 -12.34
CA LEU A 191 -15.37 3.14 -11.43
C LEU A 191 -14.54 4.30 -11.97
N PRO A 192 -15.07 5.51 -11.98
CA PRO A 192 -14.33 6.69 -12.43
C PRO A 192 -13.13 7.00 -11.54
N GLN A 193 -13.13 6.49 -10.33
CA GLN A 193 -12.09 6.69 -9.31
C GLN A 193 -11.98 5.43 -8.47
N THR A 194 -10.78 5.13 -7.99
CA THR A 194 -10.57 3.97 -7.11
C THR A 194 -10.84 4.40 -5.66
N PRO A 195 -11.85 3.86 -5.00
CA PRO A 195 -12.11 4.16 -3.61
C PRO A 195 -11.35 3.23 -2.68
N MET A 196 -10.87 3.77 -1.57
CA MET A 196 -10.50 3.02 -0.38
C MET A 196 -11.50 3.35 0.73
N ILE A 197 -12.05 2.37 1.38
CA ILE A 197 -13.00 2.57 2.48
C ILE A 197 -12.49 1.86 3.73
N LEU A 198 -12.39 2.60 4.82
CA LEU A 198 -12.20 2.07 6.16
C LEU A 198 -13.42 2.46 7.01
N LEU A 199 -14.05 1.46 7.60
CA LEU A 199 -15.16 1.65 8.54
C LEU A 199 -14.94 0.74 9.74
N ALA A 200 -14.44 1.29 10.84
CA ALA A 200 -14.07 0.49 12.00
C ALA A 200 -14.01 1.32 13.29
N SER A 201 -14.20 0.68 14.44
CA SER A 201 -13.94 1.31 15.72
C SER A 201 -12.45 1.60 15.91
N ARG A 202 -12.17 2.59 16.77
CA ARG A 202 -10.79 2.91 17.14
C ARG A 202 -9.99 1.69 17.62
N SER A 203 -10.58 0.89 18.51
CA SER A 203 -9.92 -0.28 19.06
C SER A 203 -9.59 -1.31 17.96
N ALA A 204 -10.49 -1.53 17.02
CA ALA A 204 -10.25 -2.42 15.90
C ALA A 204 -9.11 -1.92 15.01
N LEU A 205 -9.07 -0.62 14.71
CA LEU A 205 -8.02 -0.02 13.89
C LEU A 205 -6.65 -0.06 14.57
N LEU A 206 -6.59 0.21 15.87
CA LEU A 206 -5.33 0.13 16.61
C LEU A 206 -4.85 -1.32 16.76
N ASN A 207 -5.76 -2.27 17.04
CA ASN A 207 -5.41 -3.68 17.17
C ASN A 207 -4.94 -4.32 15.84
N ASN A 208 -5.50 -3.85 14.72
CA ASN A 208 -5.14 -4.34 13.37
C ASN A 208 -4.10 -3.47 12.67
N ASN A 209 -3.45 -2.57 13.38
CA ASN A 209 -2.46 -1.64 12.86
C ASN A 209 -3.00 -0.79 11.68
N VAL A 210 -3.64 0.32 12.00
CA VAL A 210 -4.25 1.24 11.02
C VAL A 210 -3.29 1.69 9.93
N GLN A 211 -1.99 1.73 10.21
CA GLN A 211 -0.96 2.09 9.23
C GLN A 211 -0.84 1.03 8.16
N ILE A 212 -0.63 -0.24 8.56
CA ILE A 212 -0.55 -1.36 7.63
C ILE A 212 -1.83 -1.48 6.83
N ASN A 213 -2.99 -1.40 7.47
CA ASN A 213 -4.28 -1.46 6.79
C ASN A 213 -4.41 -0.36 5.72
N THR A 214 -4.04 0.88 6.06
CA THR A 214 -4.11 1.98 5.09
C THR A 214 -3.18 1.73 3.90
N ILE A 215 -1.92 1.37 4.16
CA ILE A 215 -0.94 1.12 3.10
C ILE A 215 -1.39 -0.05 2.25
N HIS A 216 -1.78 -1.17 2.87
CA HIS A 216 -2.28 -2.37 2.21
C HIS A 216 -3.41 -2.04 1.21
N HIS A 217 -4.39 -1.29 1.65
CA HIS A 217 -5.51 -0.92 0.80
C HIS A 217 -5.14 0.06 -0.33
N VAL A 218 -4.25 1.01 -0.07
CA VAL A 218 -3.74 1.89 -1.12
C VAL A 218 -2.92 1.09 -2.14
N VAL A 219 -2.15 0.08 -1.71
CA VAL A 219 -1.43 -0.82 -2.61
C VAL A 219 -2.36 -1.57 -3.53
N HIS A 220 -3.52 -2.07 -3.05
CA HIS A 220 -4.52 -2.65 -3.94
C HIS A 220 -5.01 -1.67 -5.01
N GLY A 221 -5.22 -0.41 -4.65
CA GLY A 221 -5.54 0.63 -5.62
C GLY A 221 -4.43 0.80 -6.67
N VAL A 222 -3.19 0.82 -6.25
CA VAL A 222 -2.02 0.88 -7.15
C VAL A 222 -1.94 -0.35 -8.04
N GLN A 223 -2.11 -1.57 -7.48
CA GLN A 223 -2.18 -2.81 -8.26
C GLN A 223 -3.26 -2.72 -9.35
N GLY A 224 -4.48 -2.33 -8.96
CA GLY A 224 -5.58 -2.17 -9.91
C GLY A 224 -5.27 -1.21 -11.04
N ARG A 225 -4.61 -0.10 -10.75
CA ARG A 225 -4.22 0.88 -11.75
C ARG A 225 -3.10 0.38 -12.66
N ILE A 226 -2.05 -0.20 -12.10
CA ILE A 226 -0.93 -0.76 -12.86
C ILE A 226 -1.39 -1.91 -13.75
N THR A 227 -2.24 -2.80 -13.25
CA THR A 227 -2.79 -3.92 -14.02
C THR A 227 -3.88 -3.51 -15.02
N GLY A 228 -4.29 -2.24 -15.02
CA GLY A 228 -5.41 -1.77 -15.85
C GLY A 228 -6.76 -2.34 -15.40
N GLY A 229 -6.96 -2.53 -14.08
CA GLY A 229 -8.15 -3.10 -13.44
C GLY A 229 -8.23 -4.62 -13.51
N LYS A 230 -7.11 -5.27 -13.78
CA LYS A 230 -7.01 -6.72 -13.82
C LYS A 230 -6.28 -7.29 -12.60
N ASP A 231 -6.23 -6.56 -11.49
CA ASP A 231 -5.61 -7.01 -10.23
C ASP A 231 -6.26 -8.27 -9.66
N LEU A 232 -7.56 -8.47 -9.95
CA LEU A 232 -8.27 -9.72 -9.61
C LEU A 232 -7.83 -10.93 -10.44
N LEU A 233 -6.96 -10.74 -11.43
CA LEU A 233 -6.30 -11.82 -12.16
C LEU A 233 -4.95 -12.20 -11.56
N LEU A 234 -4.41 -11.42 -10.62
CA LEU A 234 -3.30 -11.86 -9.79
C LEU A 234 -3.75 -13.03 -8.94
N GLY A 235 -2.94 -14.06 -8.81
CA GLY A 235 -3.19 -15.12 -7.84
C GLY A 235 -3.42 -14.52 -6.44
N CYS A 236 -4.13 -15.24 -5.59
CA CYS A 236 -4.53 -14.74 -4.28
C CYS A 236 -3.34 -14.21 -3.47
N TRP A 237 -2.27 -15.00 -3.38
CA TRP A 237 -1.03 -14.55 -2.76
C TRP A 237 -0.37 -13.39 -3.52
N GLY A 238 -0.53 -13.36 -4.85
CA GLY A 238 0.01 -12.30 -5.70
C GLY A 238 -0.64 -10.96 -5.44
N ARG A 239 -1.91 -10.95 -5.06
CA ARG A 239 -2.67 -9.75 -4.73
C ARG A 239 -2.50 -9.36 -3.25
N GLU A 240 -2.88 -10.25 -2.35
CA GLU A 240 -2.91 -9.97 -0.91
C GLU A 240 -1.50 -9.93 -0.30
N GLY A 241 -0.64 -10.86 -0.74
CA GLY A 241 0.76 -10.90 -0.29
C GLY A 241 1.55 -9.65 -0.65
N ALA A 242 1.33 -9.10 -1.84
CA ALA A 242 1.93 -7.82 -2.22
C ALA A 242 1.48 -6.69 -1.29
N ALA A 243 0.19 -6.54 -1.12
CA ALA A 243 -0.37 -5.48 -0.30
C ALA A 243 0.15 -5.57 1.14
N GLN A 244 0.29 -6.80 1.66
CA GLN A 244 0.82 -7.04 2.99
C GLN A 244 2.33 -6.75 3.09
N PHE A 245 3.12 -7.20 2.13
CA PHE A 245 4.56 -6.94 2.08
C PHE A 245 4.89 -5.45 2.02
N TYR A 246 4.25 -4.73 1.10
CA TYR A 246 4.42 -3.28 1.02
C TYR A 246 3.84 -2.58 2.24
N GLY A 247 2.78 -3.12 2.85
CA GLY A 247 2.24 -2.66 4.12
C GLY A 247 3.31 -2.61 5.20
N TRP A 248 4.05 -3.68 5.38
CA TRP A 248 5.15 -3.73 6.35
C TRP A 248 6.33 -2.82 5.96
N ALA A 249 6.76 -2.88 4.70
CA ALA A 249 7.96 -2.19 4.25
C ALA A 249 7.80 -0.66 4.21
N ILE A 250 6.65 -0.16 3.77
CA ILE A 250 6.38 1.29 3.71
C ILE A 250 6.11 1.83 5.11
N MET A 251 5.39 1.07 5.95
CA MET A 251 5.18 1.45 7.34
C MET A 251 6.51 1.61 8.08
N ASP A 252 7.44 0.68 7.91
CA ASP A 252 8.77 0.73 8.54
C ASP A 252 9.50 2.04 8.27
N ARG A 253 9.30 2.63 7.11
CA ARG A 253 9.86 3.94 6.74
C ARG A 253 9.16 5.12 7.43
N ASN A 254 7.95 4.90 7.96
CA ASN A 254 7.10 5.96 8.46
C ASN A 254 6.61 5.71 9.90
N PHE A 255 7.52 5.43 10.79
CA PHE A 255 7.31 5.08 12.21
C PHE A 255 6.50 6.05 13.07
N ARG A 256 5.99 7.13 12.51
CA ARG A 256 5.57 8.31 13.27
C ARG A 256 4.10 8.39 13.53
N THR A 257 3.37 7.47 12.97
CA THR A 257 1.93 7.43 13.11
C THR A 257 1.52 6.47 14.24
N ILE A 258 0.30 6.60 14.71
CA ILE A 258 -0.24 5.78 15.80
C ILE A 258 -0.17 4.29 15.44
N GLY A 259 0.35 3.48 16.34
CA GLY A 259 0.40 2.02 16.19
C GLY A 259 1.49 1.50 15.25
N GLY A 260 2.46 2.33 14.86
CA GLY A 260 3.58 1.91 14.01
C GLY A 260 4.49 0.89 14.68
N SER A 261 4.98 -0.04 13.88
CA SER A 261 5.93 -1.08 14.26
C SER A 261 7.02 -1.17 13.18
N ASP A 262 8.11 -1.87 13.48
CA ASP A 262 9.14 -2.13 12.46
C ASP A 262 8.77 -3.32 11.58
N TYR A 263 9.39 -3.39 10.40
CA TYR A 263 9.17 -4.47 9.44
C TYR A 263 9.37 -5.86 10.06
N ALA A 264 10.47 -6.05 10.78
CA ALA A 264 10.81 -7.34 11.35
C ALA A 264 9.79 -7.78 12.42
N SER A 265 9.32 -6.85 13.24
CA SER A 265 8.31 -7.10 14.27
C SER A 265 6.97 -7.48 13.65
N GLU A 266 6.48 -6.73 12.65
CA GLU A 266 5.22 -7.05 11.97
C GLU A 266 5.30 -8.34 11.18
N ARG A 267 6.36 -8.51 10.41
CA ARG A 267 6.64 -9.76 9.72
C ARG A 267 6.58 -10.94 10.67
N ARG A 268 7.26 -10.83 11.82
CA ARG A 268 7.26 -11.88 12.85
C ARG A 268 5.87 -12.07 13.47
N ALA A 269 5.14 -11.01 13.76
CA ALA A 269 3.82 -11.12 14.37
C ALA A 269 2.80 -11.81 13.45
N GLN A 270 2.89 -11.56 12.15
CA GLN A 270 1.87 -11.97 11.19
C GLN A 270 2.21 -13.25 10.42
N SER A 271 3.50 -13.62 10.31
CA SER A 271 3.90 -14.86 9.62
C SER A 271 4.23 -15.99 10.61
N LYS A 272 3.45 -16.18 11.65
CA LYS A 272 3.67 -17.27 12.61
C LYS A 272 3.45 -18.63 11.95
N PRO A 273 4.30 -19.65 12.27
CA PRO A 273 4.18 -20.97 11.68
C PRO A 273 2.95 -21.76 12.18
N VAL A 274 2.33 -21.30 13.26
CA VAL A 274 1.11 -21.86 13.80
C VAL A 274 0.14 -20.71 14.03
N PHE A 275 -0.96 -20.73 13.29
CA PHE A 275 -2.00 -19.70 13.41
C PHE A 275 -2.95 -20.06 14.56
N PRO A 276 -3.06 -19.20 15.60
CA PRO A 276 -3.95 -19.46 16.73
C PRO A 276 -5.41 -19.15 16.44
N TRP A 277 -5.74 -18.58 15.28
CA TRP A 277 -7.05 -17.97 15.07
C TRP A 277 -8.11 -18.90 14.51
N ASN A 278 -7.67 -19.89 13.76
CA ASN A 278 -8.54 -20.90 13.18
C ASN A 278 -7.75 -22.18 13.10
N ALA A 279 -7.82 -22.96 14.15
CA ALA A 279 -7.16 -24.23 14.11
C ALA A 279 -7.61 -25.04 12.90
N PRO A 280 -6.83 -25.13 11.90
CA PRO A 280 -6.25 -26.38 11.68
C PRO A 280 -4.78 -26.24 11.98
N LYS A 281 -4.40 -26.84 12.50
CA LYS A 281 -3.56 -27.96 12.65
C LYS A 281 -2.43 -28.08 11.61
N THR A 282 -2.40 -27.27 10.57
CA THR A 282 -1.28 -27.23 9.64
C THR A 282 -0.11 -26.49 10.29
N ASN A 283 0.81 -27.27 10.79
CA ASN A 283 2.06 -26.72 11.29
C ASN A 283 3.01 -26.53 10.10
N LEU A 284 3.16 -25.30 9.64
CA LEU A 284 4.00 -24.95 8.49
C LEU A 284 5.47 -25.40 8.65
N LEU A 285 5.93 -25.60 9.90
CA LEU A 285 7.27 -26.14 10.17
C LEU A 285 7.44 -27.62 9.81
N LYS A 286 6.34 -28.33 9.60
CA LYS A 286 6.34 -29.78 9.34
C LYS A 286 6.01 -30.12 7.91
N LEU A 287 5.64 -29.12 7.08
CA LEU A 287 5.32 -29.38 5.68
C LEU A 287 6.57 -29.81 4.91
N SER A 288 6.42 -30.91 4.18
CA SER A 288 7.37 -31.31 3.13
C SER A 288 7.34 -30.34 1.96
N GLU A 289 8.30 -30.42 1.06
CA GLU A 289 8.32 -29.60 -0.15
C GLU A 289 7.08 -29.82 -1.04
N SER A 290 6.59 -31.07 -1.13
CA SER A 290 5.36 -31.41 -1.87
C SER A 290 4.12 -30.78 -1.23
N GLU A 291 3.98 -30.85 0.08
CA GLU A 291 2.86 -30.23 0.79
C GLU A 291 2.92 -28.70 0.72
N TRP A 292 4.11 -28.11 0.71
CA TRP A 292 4.29 -26.69 0.42
C TRP A 292 3.86 -26.35 -1.00
N LEU A 293 4.20 -27.16 -2.00
CA LEU A 293 3.76 -26.94 -3.38
C LEU A 293 2.24 -26.97 -3.49
N ASP A 294 1.59 -27.95 -2.88
CA ASP A 294 0.13 -28.05 -2.84
C ASP A 294 -0.49 -26.83 -2.13
N THR A 295 0.12 -26.40 -1.02
CA THR A 295 -0.31 -25.19 -0.30
C THR A 295 -0.19 -23.95 -1.18
N LEU A 296 0.92 -23.75 -1.89
CA LEU A 296 1.10 -22.61 -2.80
C LEU A 296 0.09 -22.64 -3.95
N LYS A 297 -0.23 -23.82 -4.48
CA LYS A 297 -1.28 -23.98 -5.48
C LYS A 297 -2.66 -23.56 -4.96
N LEU A 298 -2.98 -23.88 -3.71
CA LEU A 298 -4.20 -23.40 -3.07
C LEU A 298 -4.17 -21.88 -2.90
N LEU A 299 -3.02 -21.29 -2.55
CA LEU A 299 -2.85 -19.84 -2.40
C LEU A 299 -2.93 -19.07 -3.73
N GLU A 300 -2.87 -19.74 -4.87
CA GLU A 300 -3.16 -19.11 -6.15
C GLU A 300 -4.63 -18.69 -6.26
N GLY A 301 -5.52 -19.33 -5.52
CA GLY A 301 -6.96 -19.12 -5.59
C GLY A 301 -7.60 -19.84 -6.76
N GLY A 302 -8.91 -19.72 -6.88
CA GLY A 302 -9.68 -20.37 -7.92
C GLY A 302 -10.57 -19.40 -8.71
N PRO A 303 -10.99 -19.79 -9.93
CA PRO A 303 -11.92 -19.00 -10.71
C PRO A 303 -13.29 -18.94 -10.02
N ARG A 304 -13.89 -17.76 -9.95
CA ARG A 304 -15.25 -17.62 -9.39
C ARG A 304 -16.26 -17.12 -10.41
N TYR A 305 -15.99 -16.01 -11.06
CA TYR A 305 -16.87 -15.43 -12.08
C TYR A 305 -16.01 -14.99 -13.27
N GLY A 306 -16.15 -15.70 -14.38
CA GLY A 306 -15.28 -15.48 -15.53
C GLY A 306 -13.83 -15.77 -15.19
N ASN A 307 -12.92 -14.89 -15.57
CA ASN A 307 -11.48 -15.05 -15.35
C ASN A 307 -10.97 -14.48 -14.01
N GLN A 308 -11.86 -13.98 -13.16
CA GLN A 308 -11.46 -13.41 -11.88
C GLN A 308 -11.05 -14.50 -10.88
N ILE A 309 -9.91 -14.30 -10.23
CA ILE A 309 -9.43 -15.17 -9.16
C ILE A 309 -10.02 -14.70 -7.84
N TYR A 310 -10.62 -15.60 -7.13
CA TYR A 310 -11.27 -15.29 -5.88
C TYR A 310 -10.45 -15.76 -4.68
N CYS A 311 -10.15 -14.82 -3.79
CA CYS A 311 -9.37 -15.08 -2.58
C CYS A 311 -10.24 -15.46 -1.36
N ASN A 312 -11.52 -15.75 -1.53
CA ASN A 312 -12.36 -16.26 -0.45
C ASN A 312 -12.13 -17.78 -0.27
N LEU A 313 -10.89 -18.10 -0.12
CA LEU A 313 -10.48 -19.41 0.36
C LEU A 313 -11.04 -19.57 1.77
N GLU A 314 -11.22 -20.78 2.22
CA GLU A 314 -11.51 -21.03 3.64
C GLU A 314 -10.58 -20.13 4.49
N GLN A 315 -11.10 -19.55 5.54
CA GLN A 315 -10.48 -18.43 6.27
C GLN A 315 -9.00 -18.67 6.61
N GLU A 316 -8.61 -19.91 6.75
CA GLU A 316 -7.26 -20.37 7.07
C GLU A 316 -6.27 -20.17 5.91
N ILE A 317 -6.69 -20.58 4.71
CA ILE A 317 -5.87 -20.44 3.49
C ILE A 317 -5.83 -18.96 3.10
N GLY A 318 -6.93 -18.22 3.30
CA GLY A 318 -6.97 -16.79 3.13
C GLY A 318 -5.88 -16.07 3.93
N ASN A 319 -5.75 -16.39 5.21
CA ASN A 319 -4.71 -15.80 6.08
C ASN A 319 -3.28 -16.12 5.62
N LEU A 320 -3.05 -17.30 5.05
CA LEU A 320 -1.75 -17.65 4.47
C LEU A 320 -1.44 -16.86 3.21
N ALA A 321 -2.45 -16.49 2.41
CA ALA A 321 -2.24 -15.63 1.24
C ALA A 321 -1.67 -14.26 1.63
N TYR A 322 -2.06 -13.72 2.79
CA TYR A 322 -1.47 -12.51 3.35
C TYR A 322 -0.05 -12.76 3.86
N SER A 323 0.12 -13.68 4.79
CA SER A 323 1.38 -13.87 5.51
C SER A 323 2.46 -14.56 4.68
N SER A 324 2.19 -15.77 4.18
CA SER A 324 3.13 -16.48 3.29
C SER A 324 3.26 -15.76 1.97
N GLY A 325 2.18 -15.15 1.45
CA GLY A 325 2.22 -14.31 0.26
C GLY A 325 3.16 -13.12 0.40
N ALA A 326 3.19 -12.47 1.56
CA ALA A 326 4.14 -11.39 1.82
C ALA A 326 5.59 -11.88 1.81
N LEU A 327 5.87 -13.08 2.36
CA LEU A 327 7.20 -13.70 2.28
C LEU A 327 7.58 -14.07 0.84
N LEU A 328 6.60 -14.48 0.01
CA LEU A 328 6.83 -14.70 -1.42
C LEU A 328 7.22 -13.40 -2.12
N TYR A 329 6.56 -12.28 -1.81
CA TYR A 329 6.95 -10.98 -2.35
C TYR A 329 8.32 -10.51 -1.85
N GLU A 330 8.61 -10.75 -0.57
CA GLU A 330 9.94 -10.50 -0.01
C GLU A 330 11.00 -11.26 -0.82
N ARG A 331 10.73 -12.54 -1.13
CA ARG A 331 11.62 -13.34 -1.96
C ARG A 331 11.72 -12.82 -3.39
N LEU A 332 10.61 -12.52 -4.06
CA LEU A 332 10.59 -11.97 -5.42
C LEU A 332 11.37 -10.66 -5.53
N VAL A 333 11.13 -9.74 -4.62
CA VAL A 333 11.81 -8.43 -4.62
C VAL A 333 13.29 -8.61 -4.29
N GLY A 334 13.65 -9.49 -3.37
CA GLY A 334 15.05 -9.77 -3.05
C GLY A 334 15.83 -10.45 -4.17
N GLU A 335 15.16 -11.28 -4.96
CA GLU A 335 15.78 -12.06 -6.03
C GLU A 335 15.82 -11.31 -7.36
N PHE A 336 14.73 -10.69 -7.77
CA PHE A 336 14.57 -10.09 -9.08
C PHE A 336 14.54 -8.55 -9.06
N GLY A 337 14.39 -7.96 -7.88
CA GLY A 337 14.26 -6.52 -7.72
C GLY A 337 12.81 -6.00 -7.86
N HIS A 338 12.56 -4.87 -7.22
CA HIS A 338 11.25 -4.25 -7.17
C HIS A 338 10.69 -3.89 -8.57
N GLN A 339 11.55 -3.37 -9.47
CA GLN A 339 11.14 -3.02 -10.84
C GLN A 339 10.50 -4.21 -11.57
N LYS A 340 11.09 -5.39 -11.47
CA LYS A 340 10.57 -6.61 -12.11
C LYS A 340 9.21 -7.02 -11.60
N VAL A 341 8.96 -6.83 -10.31
CA VAL A 341 7.64 -7.09 -9.73
C VAL A 341 6.59 -6.13 -10.31
N ILE A 342 6.94 -4.87 -10.49
CA ILE A 342 6.05 -3.89 -11.12
C ILE A 342 5.88 -4.18 -12.62
N ASP A 343 6.93 -4.59 -13.32
CA ASP A 343 6.84 -5.02 -14.72
C ASP A 343 5.87 -6.21 -14.89
N TRP A 344 5.85 -7.14 -13.92
CA TRP A 344 4.88 -8.23 -13.89
C TRP A 344 3.44 -7.74 -13.77
N TRP A 345 3.17 -6.77 -12.89
CA TRP A 345 1.83 -6.18 -12.79
C TRP A 345 1.41 -5.48 -14.10
N TYR A 346 2.34 -4.78 -14.76
CA TYR A 346 2.08 -4.18 -16.07
C TYR A 346 1.76 -5.22 -17.13
N GLU A 347 2.48 -6.34 -17.14
CA GLU A 347 2.31 -7.37 -18.15
C GLU A 347 0.93 -8.05 -18.09
N ILE A 348 0.29 -8.09 -16.91
CA ILE A 348 -1.08 -8.60 -16.76
C ILE A 348 -2.09 -7.83 -17.61
N ARG A 349 -1.84 -6.56 -17.91
CA ARG A 349 -2.71 -5.79 -18.82
C ARG A 349 -2.88 -6.47 -20.17
N SER A 350 -1.80 -6.99 -20.70
CA SER A 350 -1.74 -7.57 -22.04
C SER A 350 -2.12 -9.05 -22.04
N THR A 351 -1.63 -9.83 -21.10
CA THR A 351 -1.80 -11.28 -21.07
C THR A 351 -3.14 -11.71 -20.49
N SER A 352 -3.70 -10.96 -19.55
CA SER A 352 -4.87 -11.37 -18.75
C SER A 352 -4.70 -12.73 -18.05
N ASP A 353 -3.46 -13.17 -17.91
CA ASP A 353 -3.06 -14.40 -17.22
C ASP A 353 -1.76 -14.09 -16.44
N TRP A 354 -1.85 -14.20 -15.13
CA TRP A 354 -0.74 -13.82 -14.26
C TRP A 354 0.44 -14.78 -14.33
N LYS A 355 0.21 -16.07 -14.67
CA LYS A 355 1.29 -17.06 -14.83
C LYS A 355 2.06 -16.82 -16.11
N VAL A 356 1.35 -16.55 -17.20
CA VAL A 356 1.94 -16.16 -18.48
C VAL A 356 2.73 -14.86 -18.33
N ALA A 357 2.14 -13.88 -17.62
CA ALA A 357 2.83 -12.63 -17.31
C ALA A 357 4.08 -12.85 -16.45
N PHE A 358 4.01 -13.74 -15.46
CA PHE A 358 5.13 -14.10 -14.60
C PHE A 358 6.28 -14.70 -15.43
N GLU A 359 6.00 -15.71 -16.22
CA GLU A 359 7.00 -16.35 -17.09
C GLU A 359 7.64 -15.36 -18.08
N LYS A 360 6.83 -14.50 -18.67
CA LYS A 360 7.32 -13.49 -19.60
C LYS A 360 8.31 -12.52 -18.96
N VAL A 361 8.04 -12.09 -17.72
CA VAL A 361 8.87 -11.10 -17.01
C VAL A 361 10.08 -11.73 -16.33
N PHE A 362 9.87 -12.82 -15.61
CA PHE A 362 10.94 -13.43 -14.81
C PHE A 362 11.77 -14.46 -15.59
N LYS A 363 11.32 -14.87 -16.80
CA LYS A 363 11.96 -15.90 -17.65
C LYS A 363 12.02 -17.28 -16.98
N LEU A 364 11.07 -17.54 -16.13
CA LEU A 364 10.94 -18.76 -15.34
C LEU A 364 9.43 -18.99 -15.09
N ASN A 365 8.95 -20.20 -15.30
CA ASN A 365 7.55 -20.48 -14.95
C ASN A 365 7.35 -20.53 -13.44
N ILE A 366 6.12 -20.28 -13.01
CA ILE A 366 5.81 -20.14 -11.58
C ILE A 366 6.07 -21.42 -10.78
N ASP A 367 5.83 -22.59 -11.35
CA ASP A 367 6.01 -23.86 -10.67
C ASP A 367 7.48 -24.19 -10.43
N ASP A 368 8.33 -23.84 -11.39
CA ASP A 368 9.78 -23.95 -11.23
C ASP A 368 10.29 -22.95 -10.20
N TRP A 369 9.78 -21.72 -10.22
CA TRP A 369 10.12 -20.74 -9.18
C TRP A 369 9.68 -21.21 -7.79
N TYR A 370 8.50 -21.81 -7.66
CA TYR A 370 8.06 -22.37 -6.39
C TYR A 370 9.06 -23.40 -5.87
N LYS A 371 9.45 -24.36 -6.71
CA LYS A 371 10.35 -25.46 -6.31
C LYS A 371 11.78 -24.98 -6.04
N GLN A 372 12.30 -24.12 -6.90
CA GLN A 372 13.71 -23.73 -6.86
C GLN A 372 14.00 -22.61 -5.86
N SER A 373 13.05 -21.75 -5.58
CA SER A 373 13.27 -20.52 -4.83
C SER A 373 12.30 -20.29 -3.68
N ALA A 374 10.99 -20.32 -3.94
CA ALA A 374 9.97 -19.93 -2.98
C ALA A 374 9.87 -20.92 -1.81
N ILE A 375 9.74 -22.21 -2.09
CA ILE A 375 9.59 -23.25 -1.05
C ILE A 375 10.82 -23.33 -0.16
N PRO A 376 12.06 -23.44 -0.68
CA PRO A 376 13.26 -23.41 0.14
C PRO A 376 13.35 -22.15 1.01
N TYR A 377 12.92 -21.01 0.46
CA TYR A 377 12.88 -19.75 1.20
C TYR A 377 11.89 -19.80 2.36
N LEU A 378 10.63 -20.16 2.10
CA LEU A 378 9.59 -20.25 3.12
C LEU A 378 9.98 -21.24 4.24
N MET A 379 10.45 -22.42 3.88
CA MET A 379 10.90 -23.42 4.84
C MET A 379 12.00 -22.88 5.76
N LYS A 380 12.98 -22.20 5.20
CA LYS A 380 14.08 -21.57 5.96
C LYS A 380 13.56 -20.47 6.89
N GLU A 381 12.73 -19.58 6.37
CA GLU A 381 12.22 -18.45 7.12
C GLU A 381 11.30 -18.90 8.26
N TYR A 382 10.44 -19.89 8.05
CA TYR A 382 9.61 -20.44 9.12
C TYR A 382 10.42 -21.22 10.16
N GLN A 383 11.47 -21.93 9.77
CA GLN A 383 12.36 -22.62 10.74
C GLN A 383 13.12 -21.66 11.64
N ALA A 384 13.45 -20.47 11.16
CA ALA A 384 14.12 -19.45 11.97
C ALA A 384 13.24 -18.85 13.08
N TRP A 385 11.97 -19.27 13.17
CA TRP A 385 11.01 -18.81 14.18
C TRP A 385 11.00 -19.69 15.45
N LYS A 386 11.78 -20.78 15.41
CA LYS A 386 12.04 -21.58 16.60
C LYS A 386 12.97 -20.81 17.53
#